data_67cb2d7d84d5955e1a0d1a5917e4f16d
#
_entry.id   67cb2d7d84d5955e1a0d1a5917e4f16d
#
_cell.length_a   1.000
_cell.length_b   1.000
_cell.length_c   1.000
_cell.angle_alpha   90.00
_cell.angle_beta   90.00
_cell.angle_gamma   90.00
#
_symmetry.space_group_name_H-M   'P 1'
#
loop_
_entity.id
_entity.type
_entity.pdbx_description
1 polymer ?
#
loop_
_entity_poly.entity_id
_entity_poly.type
_entity_poly.pdbx_seq_one_letter_code
_entity_poly.pdbx_strand_id
1 'polypeptide(L)'
;MSAHTVSIADLDFSYPGSRDVAISIPELHVRAGERIALIGASGAGKSTLLRILDGRVLGWSGVARIQGLALSQTSQPPRSLRCETGFIFQEFALVEQATVLQNVLNGRLGRTDMLASLFGRFSEHDHHEAWQAMRDVEIAHMADRRVEKLSGGQRQRVAIARCLAQQPSLILADEPVSNLDPVTAKSVLALLASCAKERGATLLMSSHQPGLVREYVDRTIALDGGQVAYDGPSGDLDDDRLLRIYGDKVGQAKLELVA
;
A
#
# COMPACT_ATOMS: atom_id res chain seq x y z
N MET A 1 -26.43 -0.59 1.20
CA MET A 1 -25.44 -1.20 2.10
C MET A 1 -24.07 -0.88 1.53
N SER A 2 -23.25 -0.11 2.21
CA SER A 2 -21.89 0.24 1.73
C SER A 2 -21.05 -1.04 1.70
N ALA A 3 -20.62 -1.46 0.51
CA ALA A 3 -19.82 -2.67 0.37
C ALA A 3 -18.42 -2.42 0.98
N HIS A 4 -17.98 -3.32 1.88
CA HIS A 4 -16.63 -3.28 2.41
C HIS A 4 -15.65 -3.82 1.35
N THR A 5 -14.59 -3.07 1.10
CA THR A 5 -13.48 -3.52 0.25
C THR A 5 -12.64 -4.58 0.97
N VAL A 6 -12.42 -4.41 2.28
CA VAL A 6 -11.73 -5.40 3.12
C VAL A 6 -12.62 -5.73 4.31
N SER A 7 -12.74 -7.00 4.66
CA SER A 7 -13.34 -7.45 5.92
C SER A 7 -12.52 -8.58 6.51
N ILE A 8 -12.24 -8.48 7.81
CA ILE A 8 -11.47 -9.43 8.61
C ILE A 8 -12.32 -9.85 9.79
N ALA A 9 -12.28 -11.15 10.11
CA ALA A 9 -12.86 -11.72 11.32
C ALA A 9 -11.91 -12.80 11.88
N ASP A 10 -11.58 -12.66 13.18
CA ASP A 10 -10.71 -13.58 13.94
C ASP A 10 -9.40 -13.94 13.23
N LEU A 11 -8.73 -12.93 12.65
CA LEU A 11 -7.47 -13.11 11.92
C LEU A 11 -6.31 -13.23 12.89
N ASP A 12 -5.68 -14.40 12.94
CA ASP A 12 -4.46 -14.65 13.72
C ASP A 12 -3.33 -15.17 12.82
N PHE A 13 -2.12 -14.68 13.07
CA PHE A 13 -0.93 -15.14 12.37
C PHE A 13 0.33 -15.02 13.24
N SER A 14 1.15 -16.07 13.20
CA SER A 14 2.53 -16.09 13.73
C SER A 14 3.49 -16.61 12.66
N TYR A 15 4.67 -16.04 12.57
CA TYR A 15 5.68 -16.54 11.64
C TYR A 15 6.18 -17.92 12.07
N PRO A 16 6.47 -18.84 11.12
CA PRO A 16 7.02 -20.15 11.44
C PRO A 16 8.28 -20.04 12.33
N GLY A 17 8.27 -20.74 13.45
CA GLY A 17 9.39 -20.73 14.41
C GLY A 17 9.37 -19.55 15.41
N SER A 18 8.48 -18.57 15.27
CA SER A 18 8.27 -17.54 16.28
C SER A 18 7.26 -18.01 17.33
N ARG A 19 7.46 -17.60 18.58
CA ARG A 19 6.45 -17.72 19.65
C ARG A 19 5.56 -16.49 19.73
N ASP A 20 5.95 -15.40 19.08
CA ASP A 20 5.21 -14.15 19.14
C ASP A 20 4.12 -14.12 18.07
N VAL A 21 2.95 -13.61 18.45
CA VAL A 21 1.85 -13.36 17.53
C VAL A 21 2.16 -12.11 16.73
N ALA A 22 2.22 -12.24 15.41
CA ALA A 22 2.50 -11.13 14.52
C ALA A 22 1.25 -10.29 14.19
N ILE A 23 0.07 -10.95 14.15
CA ILE A 23 -1.25 -10.33 13.95
C ILE A 23 -2.29 -11.11 14.76
N SER A 24 -3.15 -10.38 15.47
CA SER A 24 -4.37 -10.89 16.12
C SER A 24 -5.45 -9.81 16.04
N ILE A 25 -6.30 -9.89 15.03
CA ILE A 25 -7.34 -8.91 14.73
C ILE A 25 -8.70 -9.59 14.76
N PRO A 26 -9.51 -9.38 15.84
CA PRO A 26 -10.84 -9.98 15.95
C PRO A 26 -11.78 -9.49 14.85
N GLU A 27 -11.77 -8.20 14.55
CA GLU A 27 -12.62 -7.61 13.53
C GLU A 27 -11.98 -6.38 12.91
N LEU A 28 -12.07 -6.25 11.58
CA LEU A 28 -11.67 -5.04 10.86
C LEU A 28 -12.46 -4.91 9.55
N HIS A 29 -13.02 -3.73 9.31
CA HIS A 29 -13.74 -3.40 8.09
C HIS A 29 -13.19 -2.14 7.44
N VAL A 30 -12.95 -2.20 6.13
CA VAL A 30 -12.56 -1.06 5.29
C VAL A 30 -13.62 -0.85 4.22
N ARG A 31 -14.18 0.35 4.14
CA ARG A 31 -15.18 0.70 3.13
C ARG A 31 -14.52 1.02 1.79
N ALA A 32 -15.29 0.87 0.72
CA ALA A 32 -14.83 1.26 -0.61
C ALA A 32 -14.55 2.78 -0.66
N GLY A 33 -13.41 3.14 -1.26
CA GLY A 33 -12.98 4.53 -1.42
C GLY A 33 -12.39 5.19 -0.17
N GLU A 34 -12.32 4.50 0.99
CA GLU A 34 -11.62 5.03 2.18
C GLU A 34 -10.11 5.12 1.93
N ARG A 35 -9.50 6.18 2.46
CA ARG A 35 -8.04 6.33 2.55
C ARG A 35 -7.63 6.15 4.02
N ILE A 36 -6.83 5.14 4.28
CA ILE A 36 -6.52 4.70 5.64
C ILE A 36 -5.00 4.68 5.84
N ALA A 37 -4.54 5.26 6.96
CA ALA A 37 -3.19 5.05 7.47
C ALA A 37 -3.18 3.90 8.48
N LEU A 38 -2.30 2.94 8.25
CA LEU A 38 -1.97 1.87 9.19
C LEU A 38 -0.69 2.27 9.93
N ILE A 39 -0.81 2.69 11.18
CA ILE A 39 0.32 3.19 11.97
C ILE A 39 0.70 2.21 13.09
N GLY A 40 1.85 2.40 13.70
CA GLY A 40 2.36 1.60 14.81
C GLY A 40 3.87 1.52 14.81
N ALA A 41 4.47 1.09 15.90
CA ALA A 41 5.91 0.90 16.02
C ALA A 41 6.45 -0.12 15.01
N SER A 42 7.77 -0.14 14.81
CA SER A 42 8.41 -1.23 14.03
C SER A 42 8.10 -2.57 14.70
N GLY A 43 7.71 -3.57 13.90
CA GLY A 43 7.28 -4.87 14.41
C GLY A 43 5.81 -4.95 14.86
N ALA A 44 5.02 -3.86 14.82
CA ALA A 44 3.60 -3.88 15.23
C ALA A 44 2.67 -4.72 14.33
N GLY A 45 3.17 -5.30 13.22
CA GLY A 45 2.37 -6.16 12.33
C GLY A 45 1.85 -5.49 11.06
N LYS A 46 2.11 -4.19 10.82
CA LYS A 46 1.61 -3.42 9.67
C LYS A 46 1.88 -4.08 8.31
N SER A 47 3.16 -4.35 8.01
CA SER A 47 3.56 -4.99 6.75
C SER A 47 3.05 -6.42 6.66
N THR A 48 2.93 -7.13 7.78
CA THR A 48 2.35 -8.48 7.83
C THR A 48 0.88 -8.45 7.41
N LEU A 49 0.09 -7.53 7.96
CA LEU A 49 -1.31 -7.35 7.57
C LEU A 49 -1.46 -7.04 6.08
N LEU A 50 -0.68 -6.07 5.56
CA LEU A 50 -0.71 -5.74 4.13
C LEU A 50 -0.34 -6.93 3.24
N ARG A 51 0.65 -7.74 3.64
CA ARG A 51 1.08 -8.93 2.89
C ARG A 51 0.08 -10.10 2.97
N ILE A 52 -0.67 -10.22 4.07
CA ILE A 52 -1.81 -11.16 4.18
C ILE A 52 -2.90 -10.75 3.18
N LEU A 53 -3.27 -9.48 3.17
CA LEU A 53 -4.28 -8.94 2.25
C LEU A 53 -3.86 -9.06 0.78
N ASP A 54 -2.57 -8.93 0.47
CA ASP A 54 -2.04 -9.15 -0.88
C ASP A 54 -1.88 -10.65 -1.24
N GLY A 55 -2.07 -11.55 -0.26
CA GLY A 55 -1.94 -13.00 -0.45
C GLY A 55 -0.51 -13.53 -0.51
N ARG A 56 0.49 -12.75 -0.08
CA ARG A 56 1.91 -13.17 -0.01
C ARG A 56 2.24 -13.89 1.28
N VAL A 57 1.52 -13.62 2.36
CA VAL A 57 1.64 -14.34 3.62
C VAL A 57 0.47 -15.31 3.72
N LEU A 58 0.79 -16.58 3.87
CA LEU A 58 -0.15 -17.68 4.00
C LEU A 58 0.02 -18.33 5.38
N GLY A 59 -0.90 -19.24 5.75
CA GLY A 59 -0.84 -19.96 7.03
C GLY A 59 -1.43 -19.20 8.22
N TRP A 60 -2.17 -18.12 7.98
CA TRP A 60 -2.98 -17.43 8.98
C TRP A 60 -4.30 -18.21 9.27
N SER A 61 -4.97 -17.92 10.37
CA SER A 61 -6.30 -18.46 10.71
C SER A 61 -7.37 -17.36 10.68
N GLY A 62 -8.64 -17.74 10.77
CA GLY A 62 -9.77 -16.81 10.70
C GLY A 62 -10.28 -16.57 9.28
N VAL A 63 -10.87 -15.41 9.02
CA VAL A 63 -11.48 -15.05 7.74
C VAL A 63 -10.98 -13.68 7.30
N ALA A 64 -10.47 -13.58 6.08
CA ALA A 64 -10.19 -12.31 5.40
C ALA A 64 -10.86 -12.30 4.03
N ARG A 65 -11.51 -11.20 3.68
CA ARG A 65 -12.18 -11.00 2.38
C ARG A 65 -11.72 -9.70 1.75
N ILE A 66 -11.53 -9.73 0.45
CA ILE A 66 -11.33 -8.53 -0.38
C ILE A 66 -12.43 -8.51 -1.43
N GLN A 67 -13.18 -7.40 -1.50
CA GLN A 67 -14.32 -7.23 -2.42
C GLN A 67 -15.33 -8.38 -2.34
N GLY A 68 -15.57 -8.88 -1.13
CA GLY A 68 -16.48 -10.00 -0.86
C GLY A 68 -15.89 -11.39 -1.15
N LEU A 69 -14.74 -11.50 -1.85
CA LEU A 69 -14.08 -12.77 -2.10
C LEU A 69 -13.20 -13.17 -0.90
N ALA A 70 -13.39 -14.37 -0.39
CA ALA A 70 -12.57 -14.90 0.68
C ALA A 70 -11.15 -15.21 0.20
N LEU A 71 -10.15 -14.75 0.96
CA LEU A 71 -8.75 -15.13 0.76
C LEU A 71 -8.53 -16.55 1.25
N SER A 72 -7.68 -17.29 0.54
CA SER A 72 -7.25 -18.62 0.97
C SER A 72 -6.08 -18.51 1.93
N GLN A 73 -6.10 -19.31 2.97
CA GLN A 73 -5.02 -19.44 3.95
C GLN A 73 -3.82 -20.24 3.40
N THR A 74 -4.00 -20.98 2.31
CA THR A 74 -3.01 -21.94 1.78
C THR A 74 -2.58 -21.67 0.34
N SER A 75 -3.24 -20.75 -0.35
CA SER A 75 -2.94 -20.44 -1.75
C SER A 75 -3.09 -18.94 -2.04
N GLN A 76 -2.38 -18.49 -3.07
CA GLN A 76 -2.50 -17.10 -3.51
C GLN A 76 -3.89 -16.79 -4.07
N PRO A 77 -4.35 -15.52 -3.98
CA PRO A 77 -5.59 -15.09 -4.56
C PRO A 77 -5.67 -15.35 -6.07
N PRO A 78 -6.86 -15.55 -6.64
CA PRO A 78 -7.03 -15.71 -8.08
C PRO A 78 -6.54 -14.46 -8.84
N ARG A 79 -6.14 -14.65 -10.10
CA ARG A 79 -5.62 -13.56 -10.95
C ARG A 79 -6.55 -12.36 -11.00
N SER A 80 -7.85 -12.57 -11.08
CA SER A 80 -8.86 -11.50 -11.09
C SER A 80 -8.72 -10.60 -9.87
N LEU A 81 -8.63 -11.15 -8.66
CA LEU A 81 -8.49 -10.38 -7.43
C LEU A 81 -7.12 -9.69 -7.35
N ARG A 82 -6.05 -10.36 -7.79
CA ARG A 82 -4.71 -9.76 -7.87
C ARG A 82 -4.64 -8.57 -8.84
N CYS A 83 -5.43 -8.58 -9.91
CA CYS A 83 -5.54 -7.43 -10.81
C CYS A 83 -6.28 -6.25 -10.20
N GLU A 84 -7.16 -6.50 -9.23
CA GLU A 84 -7.91 -5.46 -8.51
C GLU A 84 -7.18 -4.94 -7.26
N THR A 85 -6.07 -5.60 -6.85
CA THR A 85 -5.26 -5.21 -5.71
C THR A 85 -3.89 -4.75 -6.19
N GLY A 86 -3.61 -3.45 -6.09
CA GLY A 86 -2.30 -2.88 -6.39
C GLY A 86 -1.44 -2.84 -5.14
N PHE A 87 -0.13 -3.09 -5.30
CA PHE A 87 0.81 -3.03 -4.18
C PHE A 87 1.99 -2.10 -4.48
N ILE A 88 2.24 -1.15 -3.56
CA ILE A 88 3.39 -0.26 -3.58
C ILE A 88 4.35 -0.71 -2.48
N PHE A 89 5.58 -1.07 -2.87
CA PHE A 89 6.60 -1.62 -1.99
C PHE A 89 7.48 -0.53 -1.39
N GLN A 90 7.99 -0.75 -0.20
CA GLN A 90 8.97 0.10 0.45
C GLN A 90 10.25 0.27 -0.40
N GLU A 91 10.73 -0.81 -1.04
CA GLU A 91 11.93 -0.81 -1.89
C GLU A 91 11.61 -0.65 -3.39
N PHE A 92 10.53 0.05 -3.75
CA PHE A 92 10.07 0.32 -5.11
C PHE A 92 9.80 -0.95 -5.97
N ALA A 93 10.59 -2.01 -5.86
CA ALA A 93 10.55 -3.23 -6.65
C ALA A 93 10.52 -2.95 -8.17
N LEU A 94 11.36 -2.04 -8.66
CA LEU A 94 11.49 -1.65 -10.05
C LEU A 94 12.63 -2.41 -10.75
N VAL A 95 12.51 -2.58 -12.06
CA VAL A 95 13.59 -3.10 -12.90
C VAL A 95 14.51 -1.93 -13.27
N GLU A 96 15.67 -1.84 -12.62
CA GLU A 96 16.55 -0.66 -12.71
C GLU A 96 17.06 -0.37 -14.13
N GLN A 97 17.41 -1.42 -14.89
CA GLN A 97 17.92 -1.29 -16.28
C GLN A 97 16.82 -0.99 -17.30
N ALA A 98 15.55 -1.19 -16.93
CA ALA A 98 14.41 -0.88 -17.79
C ALA A 98 14.05 0.61 -17.75
N THR A 99 13.35 1.07 -18.77
CA THR A 99 12.84 2.44 -18.81
C THR A 99 11.68 2.64 -17.85
N VAL A 100 11.33 3.91 -17.59
CA VAL A 100 10.13 4.28 -16.83
C VAL A 100 8.90 3.66 -17.47
N LEU A 101 8.70 3.84 -18.77
CA LEU A 101 7.55 3.28 -19.50
C LEU A 101 7.48 1.75 -19.37
N GLN A 102 8.59 1.04 -19.53
CA GLN A 102 8.62 -0.42 -19.36
C GLN A 102 8.23 -0.85 -17.96
N ASN A 103 8.73 -0.16 -16.91
CA ASN A 103 8.34 -0.45 -15.53
C ASN A 103 6.84 -0.20 -15.29
N VAL A 104 6.28 0.87 -15.84
CA VAL A 104 4.84 1.19 -15.70
C VAL A 104 3.98 0.17 -16.46
N LEU A 105 4.37 -0.23 -17.67
CA LEU A 105 3.71 -1.28 -18.45
C LEU A 105 3.70 -2.64 -17.72
N ASN A 106 4.70 -2.94 -16.87
CA ASN A 106 4.66 -4.15 -16.03
C ASN A 106 3.44 -4.19 -15.11
N GLY A 107 2.84 -3.05 -14.75
CA GLY A 107 1.57 -2.98 -14.03
C GLY A 107 0.40 -3.58 -14.82
N ARG A 108 0.49 -3.64 -16.16
CA ARG A 108 -0.54 -4.20 -17.05
C ARG A 108 -0.46 -5.71 -17.23
N LEU A 109 0.64 -6.37 -16.81
CA LEU A 109 0.86 -7.80 -17.02
C LEU A 109 -0.28 -8.69 -16.49
N GLY A 110 -0.91 -8.28 -15.40
CA GLY A 110 -2.08 -8.99 -14.85
C GLY A 110 -3.32 -8.94 -15.76
N ARG A 111 -3.45 -7.92 -16.61
CA ARG A 111 -4.61 -7.68 -17.50
C ARG A 111 -4.30 -8.00 -18.95
N THR A 112 -3.04 -8.17 -19.32
CA THR A 112 -2.59 -8.52 -20.67
C THR A 112 -2.69 -10.03 -20.90
N ASP A 113 -2.91 -10.45 -22.14
CA ASP A 113 -2.86 -11.87 -22.52
C ASP A 113 -1.50 -12.48 -22.17
N MET A 114 -1.48 -13.71 -21.66
CA MET A 114 -0.28 -14.36 -21.15
C MET A 114 0.79 -14.54 -22.23
N LEU A 115 0.39 -14.91 -23.47
CA LEU A 115 1.34 -15.07 -24.58
C LEU A 115 1.87 -13.71 -25.05
N ALA A 116 1.00 -12.70 -25.15
CA ALA A 116 1.41 -11.36 -25.51
C ALA A 116 2.37 -10.75 -24.49
N SER A 117 2.13 -10.97 -23.19
CA SER A 117 2.99 -10.48 -22.11
C SER A 117 4.37 -11.12 -22.13
N LEU A 118 4.47 -12.40 -22.47
CA LEU A 118 5.75 -13.14 -22.58
C LEU A 118 6.67 -12.53 -23.66
N PHE A 119 6.09 -12.01 -24.73
CA PHE A 119 6.82 -11.33 -25.82
C PHE A 119 6.90 -9.79 -25.65
N GLY A 120 6.53 -9.27 -24.46
CA GLY A 120 6.53 -7.82 -24.20
C GLY A 120 5.55 -7.04 -25.10
N ARG A 121 4.53 -7.71 -25.63
CA ARG A 121 3.54 -7.08 -26.51
C ARG A 121 2.37 -6.60 -25.68
N PHE A 122 2.32 -5.29 -25.49
CA PHE A 122 1.22 -4.59 -24.84
C PHE A 122 0.27 -4.00 -25.90
N SER A 123 -1.03 -4.02 -25.62
CA SER A 123 -2.03 -3.42 -26.50
C SER A 123 -1.95 -1.88 -26.49
N GLU A 124 -2.57 -1.22 -27.45
CA GLU A 124 -2.71 0.25 -27.44
C GLU A 124 -3.41 0.74 -26.16
N HIS A 125 -4.39 -0.02 -25.66
CA HIS A 125 -5.05 0.27 -24.41
C HIS A 125 -4.08 0.19 -23.22
N ASP A 126 -3.20 -0.82 -23.15
CA ASP A 126 -2.19 -0.93 -22.10
C ASP A 126 -1.22 0.25 -22.12
N HIS A 127 -0.78 0.66 -23.31
CA HIS A 127 0.04 1.85 -23.48
C HIS A 127 -0.70 3.11 -23.06
N HIS A 128 -1.98 3.27 -23.42
CA HIS A 128 -2.80 4.41 -23.00
C HIS A 128 -2.86 4.52 -21.48
N GLU A 129 -3.16 3.42 -20.79
CA GLU A 129 -3.25 3.37 -19.32
C GLU A 129 -1.89 3.66 -18.65
N ALA A 130 -0.81 3.12 -19.20
CA ALA A 130 0.53 3.41 -18.70
C ALA A 130 0.89 4.90 -18.85
N TRP A 131 0.59 5.50 -20.00
CA TRP A 131 0.81 6.93 -20.23
C TRP A 131 -0.06 7.80 -19.34
N GLN A 132 -1.33 7.42 -19.12
CA GLN A 132 -2.22 8.13 -18.20
C GLN A 132 -1.65 8.08 -16.77
N ALA A 133 -1.27 6.89 -16.28
CA ALA A 133 -0.68 6.74 -14.96
C ALA A 133 0.60 7.56 -14.78
N MET A 134 1.47 7.64 -15.83
CA MET A 134 2.66 8.48 -15.78
C MET A 134 2.34 9.98 -15.75
N ARG A 135 1.28 10.42 -16.41
CA ARG A 135 0.80 11.81 -16.35
C ARG A 135 0.28 12.16 -14.97
N ASP A 136 -0.55 11.28 -14.38
CA ASP A 136 -1.14 11.47 -13.06
C ASP A 136 -0.08 11.66 -11.97
N VAL A 137 1.09 11.03 -12.14
CA VAL A 137 2.23 11.17 -11.20
C VAL A 137 3.35 12.10 -11.72
N GLU A 138 3.11 12.86 -12.78
CA GLU A 138 3.99 13.91 -13.34
C GLU A 138 5.37 13.42 -13.83
N ILE A 139 5.47 12.17 -14.34
CA ILE A 139 6.72 11.59 -14.84
C ILE A 139 6.69 11.22 -16.33
N ALA A 140 5.65 11.57 -17.06
CA ALA A 140 5.50 11.21 -18.46
C ALA A 140 6.69 11.70 -19.33
N HIS A 141 7.30 12.86 -18.98
CA HIS A 141 8.47 13.42 -19.65
C HIS A 141 9.77 12.61 -19.46
N MET A 142 9.72 11.58 -18.60
CA MET A 142 10.86 10.68 -18.32
C MET A 142 10.66 9.27 -18.89
N ALA A 143 9.65 9.04 -19.74
CA ALA A 143 9.25 7.70 -20.21
C ALA A 143 10.40 6.82 -20.68
N ASP A 144 11.36 7.40 -21.43
CA ASP A 144 12.49 6.69 -22.01
C ASP A 144 13.73 6.63 -21.10
N ARG A 145 13.68 7.28 -19.93
CA ARG A 145 14.80 7.25 -18.97
C ARG A 145 14.86 5.90 -18.26
N ARG A 146 16.06 5.37 -18.05
CA ARG A 146 16.28 4.19 -17.20
C ARG A 146 16.09 4.54 -15.74
N VAL A 147 15.47 3.63 -14.99
CA VAL A 147 15.13 3.82 -13.57
C VAL A 147 16.38 4.00 -12.71
N GLU A 148 17.49 3.35 -13.02
CA GLU A 148 18.78 3.50 -12.32
C GLU A 148 19.28 4.96 -12.25
N LYS A 149 18.85 5.83 -13.20
CA LYS A 149 19.26 7.24 -13.29
C LYS A 149 18.29 8.20 -12.59
N LEU A 150 17.30 7.68 -11.86
CA LEU A 150 16.27 8.47 -11.20
C LEU A 150 16.61 8.69 -9.72
N SER A 151 16.17 9.84 -9.18
CA SER A 151 16.17 10.08 -7.74
C SER A 151 15.18 9.17 -7.00
N GLY A 152 15.30 9.04 -5.67
CA GLY A 152 14.39 8.24 -4.85
C GLY A 152 12.92 8.62 -5.04
N GLY A 153 12.60 9.93 -4.99
CA GLY A 153 11.23 10.42 -5.23
C GLY A 153 10.71 10.13 -6.64
N GLN A 154 11.58 10.22 -7.66
CA GLN A 154 11.21 9.84 -9.03
C GLN A 154 10.96 8.33 -9.14
N ARG A 155 11.79 7.49 -8.52
CA ARG A 155 11.57 6.03 -8.46
C ARG A 155 10.26 5.69 -7.76
N GLN A 156 9.93 6.41 -6.67
CA GLN A 156 8.65 6.22 -5.98
C GLN A 156 7.46 6.58 -6.87
N ARG A 157 7.53 7.69 -7.61
CA ARG A 157 6.50 8.06 -8.59
C ARG A 157 6.34 6.99 -9.69
N VAL A 158 7.43 6.36 -10.15
CA VAL A 158 7.38 5.22 -11.09
C VAL A 158 6.67 4.02 -10.47
N ALA A 159 6.95 3.69 -9.19
CA ALA A 159 6.27 2.60 -8.49
C ALA A 159 4.77 2.86 -8.33
N ILE A 160 4.39 4.10 -8.02
CA ILE A 160 2.98 4.53 -7.96
C ILE A 160 2.34 4.42 -9.35
N ALA A 161 2.97 4.96 -10.40
CA ALA A 161 2.45 4.87 -11.77
C ALA A 161 2.24 3.41 -12.22
N ARG A 162 3.17 2.52 -11.90
CA ARG A 162 3.04 1.08 -12.17
C ARG A 162 1.82 0.49 -11.45
N CYS A 163 1.60 0.86 -10.18
CA CYS A 163 0.42 0.44 -9.44
C CYS A 163 -0.86 0.99 -10.07
N LEU A 164 -0.91 2.28 -10.40
CA LEU A 164 -2.08 2.94 -11.00
C LEU A 164 -2.40 2.42 -12.41
N ALA A 165 -1.38 2.06 -13.21
CA ALA A 165 -1.56 1.47 -14.53
C ALA A 165 -2.32 0.13 -14.46
N GLN A 166 -2.23 -0.59 -13.36
CA GLN A 166 -3.02 -1.79 -13.09
C GLN A 166 -4.51 -1.49 -12.95
N GLN A 167 -4.92 -0.23 -12.70
CA GLN A 167 -6.30 0.20 -12.40
C GLN A 167 -6.90 -0.59 -11.22
N PRO A 168 -6.23 -0.60 -10.06
CA PRO A 168 -6.71 -1.36 -8.90
C PRO A 168 -7.86 -0.60 -8.22
N SER A 169 -8.79 -1.35 -7.63
CA SER A 169 -9.82 -0.81 -6.73
C SER A 169 -9.37 -0.77 -5.27
N LEU A 170 -8.31 -1.53 -4.92
CA LEU A 170 -7.62 -1.50 -3.63
C LEU A 170 -6.13 -1.27 -3.84
N ILE A 171 -5.58 -0.24 -3.20
CA ILE A 171 -4.14 0.07 -3.17
C ILE A 171 -3.61 -0.23 -1.77
N LEU A 172 -2.66 -1.13 -1.68
CA LEU A 172 -1.90 -1.43 -0.48
C LEU A 172 -0.51 -0.81 -0.63
N ALA A 173 -0.09 0.04 0.32
CA ALA A 173 1.22 0.70 0.26
C ALA A 173 2.01 0.44 1.55
N ASP A 174 3.12 -0.28 1.44
CA ASP A 174 3.97 -0.60 2.58
C ASP A 174 5.09 0.44 2.69
N GLU A 175 4.95 1.36 3.65
CA GLU A 175 5.86 2.48 3.93
C GLU A 175 6.31 3.25 2.66
N PRO A 176 5.37 3.80 1.89
CA PRO A 176 5.65 4.32 0.54
C PRO A 176 6.60 5.51 0.49
N VAL A 177 6.99 6.10 1.62
CA VAL A 177 7.84 7.31 1.67
C VAL A 177 8.98 7.22 2.67
N SER A 178 9.23 6.04 3.26
CA SER A 178 10.23 5.86 4.34
C SER A 178 11.67 6.24 3.94
N ASN A 179 12.00 6.16 2.64
CA ASN A 179 13.35 6.41 2.11
C ASN A 179 13.48 7.79 1.42
N LEU A 180 12.54 8.71 1.68
CA LEU A 180 12.49 10.02 1.04
C LEU A 180 12.72 11.14 2.07
N ASP A 181 13.29 12.24 1.61
CA ASP A 181 13.33 13.46 2.42
C ASP A 181 11.92 13.99 2.72
N PRO A 182 11.72 14.77 3.80
CA PRO A 182 10.39 15.19 4.24
C PRO A 182 9.58 15.96 3.19
N VAL A 183 10.23 16.78 2.36
CA VAL A 183 9.55 17.59 1.34
C VAL A 183 9.04 16.70 0.21
N THR A 184 9.91 15.81 -0.28
CA THR A 184 9.55 14.84 -1.31
C THR A 184 8.49 13.86 -0.80
N ALA A 185 8.60 13.40 0.46
CA ALA A 185 7.62 12.52 1.09
C ALA A 185 6.22 13.12 1.11
N LYS A 186 6.07 14.39 1.53
CA LYS A 186 4.78 15.11 1.51
C LYS A 186 4.20 15.17 0.10
N SER A 187 5.01 15.55 -0.89
CA SER A 187 4.59 15.62 -2.30
C SER A 187 4.09 14.26 -2.82
N VAL A 188 4.81 13.17 -2.51
CA VAL A 188 4.44 11.82 -2.94
C VAL A 188 3.18 11.32 -2.24
N LEU A 189 2.99 11.60 -0.94
CA LEU A 189 1.79 11.24 -0.20
C LEU A 189 0.55 11.99 -0.72
N ALA A 190 0.67 13.30 -0.94
CA ALA A 190 -0.40 14.11 -1.52
C ALA A 190 -0.83 13.56 -2.89
N LEU A 191 0.14 13.25 -3.74
CA LEU A 191 -0.08 12.67 -5.05
C LEU A 191 -0.79 11.30 -4.96
N LEU A 192 -0.29 10.38 -4.14
CA LEU A 192 -0.88 9.05 -3.96
C LEU A 192 -2.32 9.14 -3.45
N ALA A 193 -2.57 10.00 -2.45
CA ALA A 193 -3.90 10.21 -1.89
C ALA A 193 -4.88 10.85 -2.89
N SER A 194 -4.41 11.80 -3.71
CA SER A 194 -5.21 12.42 -4.79
C SER A 194 -5.56 11.40 -5.86
N CYS A 195 -4.57 10.67 -6.38
CA CYS A 195 -4.79 9.63 -7.40
C CYS A 195 -5.76 8.55 -6.93
N ALA A 196 -5.64 8.10 -5.67
CA ALA A 196 -6.57 7.12 -5.10
C ALA A 196 -8.01 7.68 -5.05
N LYS A 197 -8.17 8.92 -4.58
CA LYS A 197 -9.47 9.60 -4.50
C LYS A 197 -10.11 9.80 -5.87
N GLU A 198 -9.36 10.32 -6.84
CA GLU A 198 -9.85 10.62 -8.20
C GLU A 198 -10.29 9.34 -8.93
N ARG A 199 -9.62 8.23 -8.67
CA ARG A 199 -9.93 6.91 -9.24
C ARG A 199 -10.98 6.13 -8.44
N GLY A 200 -11.44 6.65 -7.30
CA GLY A 200 -12.37 5.96 -6.40
C GLY A 200 -11.77 4.70 -5.77
N ALA A 201 -10.45 4.57 -5.75
CA ALA A 201 -9.77 3.42 -5.18
C ALA A 201 -9.67 3.55 -3.65
N THR A 202 -9.78 2.41 -2.97
CA THR A 202 -9.49 2.30 -1.53
C THR A 202 -7.98 2.31 -1.34
N LEU A 203 -7.46 3.11 -0.39
CA LEU A 203 -6.05 3.19 -0.08
C LEU A 203 -5.79 2.75 1.37
N LEU A 204 -4.96 1.75 1.56
CA LEU A 204 -4.45 1.35 2.87
C LEU A 204 -2.92 1.45 2.85
N MET A 205 -2.37 2.46 3.54
CA MET A 205 -0.92 2.69 3.57
C MET A 205 -0.36 2.53 4.98
N SER A 206 0.75 1.81 5.11
CA SER A 206 1.49 1.75 6.38
C SER A 206 2.46 2.93 6.53
N SER A 207 2.65 3.38 7.76
CA SER A 207 3.65 4.37 8.11
C SER A 207 4.09 4.20 9.56
N HIS A 208 5.36 4.53 9.84
CA HIS A 208 5.86 4.72 11.20
C HIS A 208 5.89 6.20 11.61
N GLN A 209 5.50 7.13 10.71
CA GLN A 209 5.44 8.57 10.91
C GLN A 209 3.98 9.06 10.89
N PRO A 210 3.22 8.94 11.98
CA PRO A 210 1.80 9.28 12.03
C PRO A 210 1.53 10.76 11.72
N GLY A 211 2.40 11.67 12.17
CA GLY A 211 2.28 13.10 11.90
C GLY A 211 2.35 13.45 10.41
N LEU A 212 3.08 12.65 9.64
CA LEU A 212 3.23 12.87 8.20
C LEU A 212 2.02 12.39 7.40
N VAL A 213 1.41 11.25 7.77
CA VAL A 213 0.36 10.60 6.94
C VAL A 213 -1.05 11.04 7.27
N ARG A 214 -1.33 11.50 8.50
CA ARG A 214 -2.70 11.81 8.97
C ARG A 214 -3.42 12.87 8.14
N GLU A 215 -2.68 13.77 7.49
CA GLU A 215 -3.25 14.84 6.66
C GLU A 215 -3.78 14.35 5.30
N TYR A 216 -3.34 13.15 4.87
CA TYR A 216 -3.64 12.59 3.55
C TYR A 216 -4.68 11.46 3.57
N VAL A 217 -5.19 11.11 4.75
CA VAL A 217 -6.10 9.99 4.96
C VAL A 217 -7.34 10.41 5.76
N ASP A 218 -8.41 9.64 5.61
CA ASP A 218 -9.69 9.90 6.28
C ASP A 218 -9.74 9.22 7.66
N ARG A 219 -9.11 8.05 7.78
CA ARG A 219 -9.13 7.18 8.94
C ARG A 219 -7.74 6.66 9.27
N THR A 220 -7.47 6.47 10.54
CA THR A 220 -6.23 5.86 11.02
C THR A 220 -6.54 4.61 11.83
N ILE A 221 -5.81 3.54 11.54
CA ILE A 221 -5.80 2.30 12.32
C ILE A 221 -4.41 2.17 12.92
N ALA A 222 -4.31 2.12 14.23
CA ALA A 222 -3.05 1.90 14.92
C ALA A 222 -2.93 0.46 15.39
N LEU A 223 -1.80 -0.17 15.07
CA LEU A 223 -1.45 -1.49 15.56
C LEU A 223 -0.41 -1.40 16.68
N ASP A 224 -0.61 -2.19 17.73
CA ASP A 224 0.37 -2.45 18.76
C ASP A 224 0.41 -3.96 19.06
N GLY A 225 1.59 -4.58 19.01
CA GLY A 225 1.76 -6.02 19.25
C GLY A 225 0.85 -6.92 18.40
N GLY A 226 0.54 -6.53 17.15
CA GLY A 226 -0.33 -7.27 16.24
C GLY A 226 -1.83 -7.03 16.44
N GLN A 227 -2.23 -6.22 17.41
CA GLN A 227 -3.63 -5.92 17.74
C GLN A 227 -4.01 -4.50 17.32
N VAL A 228 -5.30 -4.25 17.10
CA VAL A 228 -5.80 -2.90 16.83
C VAL A 228 -5.93 -2.14 18.15
N ALA A 229 -5.06 -1.15 18.36
CA ALA A 229 -5.04 -0.28 19.52
C ALA A 229 -5.91 0.98 19.33
N TYR A 230 -6.10 1.42 18.08
CA TYR A 230 -6.96 2.53 17.70
C TYR A 230 -7.55 2.29 16.31
N ASP A 231 -8.79 2.68 16.13
CA ASP A 231 -9.49 2.69 14.86
C ASP A 231 -10.50 3.84 14.83
N GLY A 232 -10.26 4.85 14.03
CA GLY A 232 -11.12 6.01 13.99
C GLY A 232 -10.66 7.12 13.02
N PRO A 233 -11.37 8.26 12.98
CA PRO A 233 -11.00 9.40 12.14
C PRO A 233 -9.57 9.88 12.43
N SER A 234 -8.82 10.22 11.36
CA SER A 234 -7.43 10.68 11.51
C SER A 234 -7.32 11.99 12.29
N GLY A 235 -8.34 12.84 12.23
CA GLY A 235 -8.38 14.11 12.97
C GLY A 235 -8.52 13.96 14.50
N ASP A 236 -9.02 12.81 14.96
CA ASP A 236 -9.22 12.52 16.38
C ASP A 236 -7.98 11.90 17.06
N LEU A 237 -6.92 11.67 16.28
CA LEU A 237 -5.67 11.11 16.77
C LEU A 237 -4.76 12.24 17.27
N ASP A 238 -4.92 12.57 18.57
CA ASP A 238 -4.10 13.57 19.26
C ASP A 238 -2.75 12.99 19.74
N ASP A 239 -1.88 13.90 20.20
CA ASP A 239 -0.56 13.52 20.68
C ASP A 239 -0.62 12.60 21.93
N ASP A 240 -1.63 12.75 22.78
CA ASP A 240 -1.80 11.92 23.98
C ASP A 240 -2.21 10.48 23.61
N ARG A 241 -2.99 10.29 22.57
CA ARG A 241 -3.33 8.96 22.02
C ARG A 241 -2.12 8.33 21.33
N LEU A 242 -1.37 9.12 20.55
CA LEU A 242 -0.13 8.67 19.96
C LEU A 242 0.88 8.22 21.04
N LEU A 243 1.02 8.97 22.12
CA LEU A 243 1.86 8.61 23.27
C LEU A 243 1.45 7.26 23.88
N ARG A 244 0.17 6.99 23.99
CA ARG A 244 -0.33 5.71 24.52
C ARG A 244 -0.07 4.53 23.58
N ILE A 245 -0.17 4.74 22.26
CA ILE A 245 0.05 3.71 21.23
C ILE A 245 1.54 3.37 21.09
N TYR A 246 2.40 4.38 21.16
CA TYR A 246 3.85 4.21 20.96
C TYR A 246 4.62 4.02 22.27
N GLY A 247 4.02 4.29 23.44
CA GLY A 247 4.63 4.16 24.78
C GLY A 247 5.91 4.99 24.91
N ASP A 248 6.86 4.52 25.73
CA ASP A 248 8.16 5.19 25.93
C ASP A 248 9.04 5.23 24.65
N LYS A 249 8.66 4.54 23.59
CA LYS A 249 9.30 4.64 22.26
C LYS A 249 9.02 5.97 21.55
N VAL A 250 8.17 6.82 22.12
CA VAL A 250 7.86 8.18 21.63
C VAL A 250 9.09 9.09 21.62
N GLY A 251 10.11 8.82 22.44
CA GLY A 251 11.37 9.58 22.39
C GLY A 251 12.04 9.57 21.02
N GLN A 252 11.95 8.45 20.29
CA GLN A 252 12.44 8.34 18.91
C GLN A 252 11.44 8.90 17.90
N ALA A 253 10.14 8.65 18.08
CA ALA A 253 9.09 9.17 17.19
C ALA A 253 8.90 10.70 17.31
N LYS A 254 9.12 11.32 18.48
CA LYS A 254 9.10 12.79 18.64
C LYS A 254 10.26 13.51 17.95
N LEU A 255 11.43 12.90 17.89
CA LEU A 255 12.57 13.46 17.14
C LEU A 255 12.30 13.46 15.62
N GLU A 256 11.50 12.53 15.12
CA GLU A 256 11.09 12.47 13.69
C GLU A 256 9.85 13.34 13.38
N LEU A 257 9.08 13.77 14.41
CA LEU A 257 7.91 14.66 14.26
C LEU A 257 8.28 16.16 14.23
N VAL A 258 9.49 16.52 14.64
CA VAL A 258 9.95 17.94 14.79
C VAL A 258 11.08 18.27 13.79
N ALA A 259 11.61 17.29 13.06
CA ALA A 259 12.60 17.48 12.00
C ALA A 259 11.91 17.45 10.62
#